data_67a59447a2295a80b49edec6141608bc
#
_entry.id   67a59447a2295a80b49edec6141608bc
#
_cell.length_a   1.000
_cell.length_b   1.000
_cell.length_c   1.000
_cell.angle_alpha   90.00
_cell.angle_beta   90.00
_cell.angle_gamma   90.00
#
_symmetry.space_group_name_H-M   'P 1'
#
loop_
_entity.id
_entity.type
_entity.pdbx_description
1 polymer ?
#
loop_
_entity_poly.entity_id
_entity_poly.type
_entity_poly.pdbx_seq_one_letter_code
_entity_poly.pdbx_strand_id
1 'polypeptide(L)'
;MLKITNLQKTFNPGTVNAKTALNGLNLTLNDGDFVTVIGGNGAGKSTLLNAIAGVWKPDYGTVEIDGVDVTNMPEHKRASFLGRVFQDPMKGTSPDMEIDENLSITARRGKKRKLVWGIRKEEREAYRKLLKTLDLGLEDRLSTKVGLLSGGQRQALTLLMATLNRPKLLLLDEHTAALDPKTAAKVLELTDRIVNENKLTTLMITHNMRDAIAHGNRLIMMHEGRIIIDVSGEEKKKLTVEDLLNLFVQASGKEFANDRAILA
;
A
#
# COMPACT_ATOMS: atom_id res chain seq x y z
N MET A 1 12.53 7.57 3.85
CA MET A 1 12.00 7.68 5.23
C MET A 1 10.65 8.38 5.23
N LEU A 2 9.66 7.88 5.97
CA LEU A 2 8.38 8.56 6.24
C LEU A 2 8.37 9.05 7.68
N LYS A 3 7.94 10.31 7.92
CA LYS A 3 7.71 10.84 9.27
C LYS A 3 6.36 11.54 9.33
N ILE A 4 5.54 11.13 10.27
CA ILE A 4 4.23 11.68 10.55
C ILE A 4 4.23 12.20 11.97
N THR A 5 3.83 13.46 12.17
CA THR A 5 3.83 14.08 13.48
C THR A 5 2.45 14.65 13.78
N ASN A 6 1.86 14.21 14.89
CA ASN A 6 0.58 14.67 15.44
C ASN A 6 -0.55 14.80 14.40
N LEU A 7 -0.70 13.79 13.51
CA LEU A 7 -1.63 13.83 12.40
C LEU A 7 -3.07 13.68 12.89
N GLN A 8 -3.92 14.62 12.51
CA GLN A 8 -5.34 14.62 12.87
C GLN A 8 -6.22 14.80 11.64
N LYS A 9 -7.35 14.08 11.62
CA LYS A 9 -8.36 14.21 10.57
C LYS A 9 -9.73 13.90 11.10
N THR A 10 -10.64 14.87 10.99
CA THR A 10 -12.06 14.74 11.31
C THR A 10 -12.87 14.96 10.05
N PHE A 11 -13.74 14.02 9.72
CA PHE A 11 -14.72 14.15 8.65
C PHE A 11 -16.02 14.74 9.18
N ASN A 12 -16.67 15.57 8.36
CA ASN A 12 -17.94 16.23 8.67
C ASN A 12 -17.94 16.97 10.03
N PRO A 13 -16.94 17.81 10.34
CA PRO A 13 -16.88 18.50 11.63
C PRO A 13 -18.12 19.40 11.82
N GLY A 14 -18.61 19.47 13.06
CA GLY A 14 -19.79 20.28 13.40
C GLY A 14 -21.14 19.67 12.99
N THR A 15 -21.16 18.45 12.51
CA THR A 15 -22.41 17.73 12.18
C THR A 15 -22.61 16.51 13.08
N VAL A 16 -23.83 15.94 13.09
CA VAL A 16 -24.13 14.69 13.80
C VAL A 16 -23.32 13.48 13.28
N ASN A 17 -22.77 13.59 12.07
CA ASN A 17 -21.94 12.57 11.43
C ASN A 17 -20.44 12.88 11.57
N ALA A 18 -20.04 13.77 12.48
CA ALA A 18 -18.63 14.07 12.73
C ALA A 18 -17.90 12.82 13.21
N LYS A 19 -16.80 12.48 12.52
CA LYS A 19 -15.96 11.32 12.86
C LYS A 19 -14.50 11.68 12.81
N THR A 20 -13.82 11.62 13.94
CA THR A 20 -12.36 11.74 14.03
C THR A 20 -11.75 10.41 13.60
N ALA A 21 -11.14 10.41 12.43
CA ALA A 21 -10.55 9.22 11.82
C ALA A 21 -9.05 9.07 12.11
N LEU A 22 -8.33 10.17 12.36
CA LEU A 22 -6.97 10.19 12.86
C LEU A 22 -6.91 11.15 14.05
N ASN A 23 -6.30 10.70 15.15
CA ASN A 23 -6.36 11.37 16.44
C ASN A 23 -4.96 11.54 17.06
N GLY A 24 -4.19 12.50 16.54
CA GLY A 24 -2.84 12.78 17.03
C GLY A 24 -1.83 11.68 16.71
N LEU A 25 -1.95 11.05 15.54
CA LEU A 25 -1.13 9.92 15.13
C LEU A 25 0.31 10.34 14.85
N ASN A 26 1.27 9.61 15.45
CA ASN A 26 2.70 9.75 15.19
C ASN A 26 3.21 8.42 14.60
N LEU A 27 3.99 8.49 13.52
CA LEU A 27 4.58 7.31 12.88
C LEU A 27 5.86 7.68 12.16
N THR A 28 6.90 6.89 12.37
CA THR A 28 8.16 7.02 11.62
C THR A 28 8.50 5.67 10.99
N LEU A 29 8.75 5.66 9.69
CA LEU A 29 9.35 4.53 8.97
C LEU A 29 10.77 4.93 8.56
N ASN A 30 11.73 4.07 8.85
CA ASN A 30 13.09 4.21 8.35
C ASN A 30 13.19 3.69 6.91
N ASP A 31 14.28 4.00 6.23
CA ASP A 31 14.53 3.47 4.90
C ASP A 31 14.65 1.95 4.94
N GLY A 32 13.90 1.29 4.06
CA GLY A 32 13.83 -0.17 3.98
C GLY A 32 12.89 -0.84 5.00
N ASP A 33 12.20 -0.08 5.86
CA ASP A 33 11.16 -0.66 6.72
C ASP A 33 10.00 -1.18 5.87
N PHE A 34 9.59 -2.42 6.14
CA PHE A 34 8.35 -2.98 5.64
C PHE A 34 7.37 -3.16 6.80
N VAL A 35 6.46 -2.21 6.93
CA VAL A 35 5.51 -2.12 8.03
C VAL A 35 4.15 -2.64 7.61
N THR A 36 3.62 -3.60 8.35
CA THR A 36 2.24 -4.07 8.21
C THR A 36 1.33 -3.33 9.17
N VAL A 37 0.13 -2.94 8.69
CA VAL A 37 -0.87 -2.17 9.45
C VAL A 37 -2.15 -2.95 9.53
N ILE A 38 -2.57 -3.26 10.74
CA ILE A 38 -3.84 -3.94 11.03
C ILE A 38 -4.74 -3.08 11.92
N GLY A 39 -5.97 -3.50 12.11
CA GLY A 39 -6.95 -2.85 12.97
C GLY A 39 -8.37 -3.05 12.45
N GLY A 40 -9.36 -2.87 13.30
CA GLY A 40 -10.77 -3.02 12.97
C GLY A 40 -11.28 -2.03 11.91
N ASN A 41 -12.53 -2.25 11.48
CA ASN A 41 -13.20 -1.32 10.56
C ASN A 41 -13.37 0.05 11.23
N GLY A 42 -12.99 1.11 10.51
CA GLY A 42 -13.03 2.47 11.05
C GLY A 42 -11.86 2.85 11.96
N ALA A 43 -10.85 1.99 12.14
CA ALA A 43 -9.65 2.30 12.93
C ALA A 43 -8.79 3.44 12.36
N GLY A 44 -9.05 3.88 11.11
CA GLY A 44 -8.32 4.98 10.47
C GLY A 44 -7.25 4.55 9.45
N LYS A 45 -7.08 3.24 9.18
CA LYS A 45 -6.04 2.70 8.29
C LYS A 45 -6.04 3.34 6.89
N SER A 46 -7.17 3.26 6.19
CA SER A 46 -7.29 3.84 4.84
C SER A 46 -7.23 5.38 4.87
N THR A 47 -7.67 6.01 5.98
CA THR A 47 -7.53 7.46 6.16
C THR A 47 -6.05 7.84 6.29
N LEU A 48 -5.26 7.08 7.06
CA LEU A 48 -3.81 7.27 7.18
C LEU A 48 -3.13 7.17 5.81
N LEU A 49 -3.41 6.10 5.06
CA LEU A 49 -2.83 5.87 3.74
C LEU A 49 -3.21 6.97 2.75
N ASN A 50 -4.46 7.41 2.76
CA ASN A 50 -4.93 8.52 1.92
C ASN A 50 -4.35 9.88 2.35
N ALA A 51 -4.10 10.11 3.64
CA ALA A 51 -3.41 11.31 4.13
C ALA A 51 -1.94 11.35 3.64
N ILE A 52 -1.24 10.20 3.69
CA ILE A 52 0.12 10.06 3.15
C ILE A 52 0.10 10.30 1.62
N ALA A 53 -0.85 9.71 0.92
CA ALA A 53 -0.99 9.86 -0.54
C ALA A 53 -1.39 11.28 -0.98
N GLY A 54 -1.97 12.09 -0.09
CA GLY A 54 -2.44 13.44 -0.40
C GLY A 54 -3.86 13.52 -0.95
N VAL A 55 -4.64 12.44 -0.82
CA VAL A 55 -6.09 12.42 -1.14
C VAL A 55 -6.87 13.28 -0.14
N TRP A 56 -6.47 13.23 1.13
CA TRP A 56 -7.03 14.05 2.19
C TRP A 56 -5.98 15.00 2.76
N LYS A 57 -6.34 16.27 2.90
CA LYS A 57 -5.53 17.21 3.67
C LYS A 57 -5.81 16.96 5.16
N PRO A 58 -4.77 16.78 6.01
CA PRO A 58 -4.94 16.69 7.45
C PRO A 58 -5.46 18.02 8.00
N ASP A 59 -6.16 17.97 9.14
CA ASP A 59 -6.63 19.15 9.83
C ASP A 59 -5.48 19.75 10.69
N TYR A 60 -4.65 18.86 11.27
CA TYR A 60 -3.44 19.20 12.03
C TYR A 60 -2.34 18.17 11.76
N GLY A 61 -1.10 18.56 12.08
CA GLY A 61 0.07 17.72 11.96
C GLY A 61 0.75 17.80 10.61
N THR A 62 1.84 17.04 10.46
CA THR A 62 2.69 17.05 9.27
C THR A 62 2.97 15.66 8.74
N VAL A 63 3.21 15.57 7.44
CA VAL A 63 3.68 14.38 6.72
C VAL A 63 4.93 14.74 5.94
N GLU A 64 6.04 14.09 6.25
CA GLU A 64 7.33 14.24 5.57
C GLU A 64 7.70 12.93 4.87
N ILE A 65 8.14 13.00 3.61
CA ILE A 65 8.64 11.85 2.83
C ILE A 65 10.02 12.20 2.32
N ASP A 66 11.01 11.38 2.70
CA ASP A 66 12.42 11.57 2.30
C ASP A 66 12.95 12.98 2.65
N GLY A 67 12.57 13.50 3.85
CA GLY A 67 12.95 14.83 4.34
C GLY A 67 12.17 16.00 3.70
N VAL A 68 11.22 15.72 2.82
CA VAL A 68 10.38 16.74 2.19
C VAL A 68 9.02 16.80 2.86
N ASP A 69 8.63 17.97 3.36
CA ASP A 69 7.27 18.20 3.85
C ASP A 69 6.28 18.17 2.67
N VAL A 70 5.44 17.14 2.68
CA VAL A 70 4.41 16.93 1.64
C VAL A 70 3.01 17.26 2.15
N THR A 71 2.85 17.75 3.37
CA THR A 71 1.56 17.96 4.06
C THR A 71 0.52 18.69 3.20
N ASN A 72 0.94 19.75 2.54
CA ASN A 72 0.08 20.55 1.66
C ASN A 72 0.27 20.25 0.16
N MET A 73 1.11 19.27 -0.17
CA MET A 73 1.39 18.91 -1.57
C MET A 73 0.22 18.10 -2.14
N PRO A 74 -0.33 18.45 -3.31
CA PRO A 74 -1.42 17.71 -3.93
C PRO A 74 -0.96 16.32 -4.39
N GLU A 75 -1.89 15.37 -4.48
CA GLU A 75 -1.66 13.95 -4.79
C GLU A 75 -0.77 13.75 -6.04
N HIS A 76 -1.06 14.45 -7.13
CA HIS A 76 -0.30 14.31 -8.38
C HIS A 76 1.18 14.69 -8.27
N LYS A 77 1.54 15.59 -7.34
CA LYS A 77 2.95 15.93 -7.06
C LYS A 77 3.58 14.89 -6.13
N ARG A 78 2.82 14.38 -5.13
CA ARG A 78 3.31 13.29 -4.26
C ARG A 78 3.55 12.00 -5.03
N ALA A 79 2.89 11.79 -6.16
CA ALA A 79 3.10 10.63 -7.03
C ALA A 79 4.56 10.45 -7.49
N SER A 80 5.42 11.48 -7.41
CA SER A 80 6.86 11.34 -7.66
C SER A 80 7.61 10.61 -6.54
N PHE A 81 7.08 10.59 -5.33
CA PHE A 81 7.65 9.91 -4.16
C PHE A 81 7.03 8.54 -3.92
N LEU A 82 5.78 8.35 -4.36
CA LEU A 82 4.94 7.22 -3.95
C LEU A 82 4.73 6.22 -5.08
N GLY A 83 4.76 4.93 -4.72
CA GLY A 83 4.06 3.86 -5.42
C GLY A 83 2.81 3.51 -4.64
N ARG A 84 1.69 3.27 -5.30
CA ARG A 84 0.45 2.87 -4.63
C ARG A 84 -0.21 1.71 -5.35
N VAL A 85 -0.59 0.69 -4.58
CA VAL A 85 -1.41 -0.44 -5.03
C VAL A 85 -2.72 -0.39 -4.26
N PHE A 86 -3.83 -0.42 -4.97
CA PHE A 86 -5.17 -0.33 -4.41
C PHE A 86 -5.75 -1.72 -4.13
N GLN A 87 -6.75 -1.79 -3.27
CA GLN A 87 -7.54 -2.98 -3.00
C GLN A 87 -8.20 -3.51 -4.29
N ASP A 88 -8.78 -2.59 -5.08
CA ASP A 88 -9.32 -2.89 -6.40
C ASP A 88 -8.23 -2.68 -7.46
N PRO A 89 -7.74 -3.75 -8.12
CA PRO A 89 -6.67 -3.66 -9.12
C PRO A 89 -7.08 -2.87 -10.37
N MET A 90 -8.38 -2.62 -10.58
CA MET A 90 -8.86 -1.77 -11.68
C MET A 90 -8.48 -0.30 -11.48
N LYS A 91 -8.37 0.16 -10.24
CA LYS A 91 -8.02 1.56 -9.93
C LYS A 91 -6.57 1.92 -10.26
N GLY A 92 -5.70 0.95 -10.36
CA GLY A 92 -4.28 1.14 -10.67
C GLY A 92 -3.94 1.03 -12.16
N THR A 93 -4.91 0.66 -13.02
CA THR A 93 -4.69 0.34 -14.42
C THR A 93 -5.75 0.98 -15.32
N SER A 94 -5.46 1.10 -16.62
CA SER A 94 -6.46 1.42 -17.66
C SER A 94 -6.89 0.10 -18.32
N PRO A 95 -8.09 -0.43 -18.05
CA PRO A 95 -8.50 -1.77 -18.47
C PRO A 95 -8.63 -1.91 -19.99
N ASP A 96 -8.96 -0.84 -20.71
CA ASP A 96 -9.11 -0.84 -22.17
C ASP A 96 -7.79 -0.71 -22.93
N MET A 97 -6.72 -0.38 -22.23
CA MET A 97 -5.38 -0.26 -22.80
C MET A 97 -4.60 -1.57 -22.67
N GLU A 98 -3.63 -1.76 -23.56
CA GLU A 98 -2.72 -2.90 -23.57
C GLU A 98 -1.75 -2.86 -22.37
N ILE A 99 -1.13 -4.00 -22.05
CA ILE A 99 -0.16 -4.11 -20.95
C ILE A 99 1.02 -3.15 -21.17
N ASP A 100 1.59 -3.13 -22.39
CA ASP A 100 2.71 -2.25 -22.69
C ASP A 100 2.34 -0.75 -22.67
N GLU A 101 1.10 -0.40 -23.01
CA GLU A 101 0.60 0.97 -22.89
C GLU A 101 0.50 1.41 -21.42
N ASN A 102 -0.06 0.56 -20.55
CA ASN A 102 -0.12 0.80 -19.11
C ASN A 102 1.30 0.98 -18.51
N LEU A 103 2.23 0.11 -18.86
CA LEU A 103 3.64 0.21 -18.44
C LEU A 103 4.30 1.49 -18.97
N SER A 104 4.02 1.86 -20.22
CA SER A 104 4.57 3.06 -20.86
C SER A 104 4.12 4.34 -20.17
N ILE A 105 2.83 4.47 -19.82
CA ILE A 105 2.31 5.60 -19.05
C ILE A 105 3.02 5.69 -17.70
N THR A 106 3.14 4.56 -17.01
CA THR A 106 3.79 4.49 -15.71
C THR A 106 5.28 4.86 -15.79
N ALA A 107 6.00 4.34 -16.77
CA ALA A 107 7.42 4.62 -16.97
C ALA A 107 7.70 6.10 -17.26
N ARG A 108 6.71 6.83 -17.78
CA ARG A 108 6.80 8.27 -18.09
C ARG A 108 6.30 9.17 -16.95
N ARG A 109 5.79 8.60 -15.86
CA ARG A 109 5.33 9.35 -14.69
C ARG A 109 6.44 10.25 -14.15
N GLY A 110 6.15 11.53 -13.95
CA GLY A 110 7.10 12.53 -13.43
C GLY A 110 8.14 13.02 -14.45
N LYS A 111 8.15 12.50 -15.67
CA LYS A 111 9.09 12.95 -16.72
C LYS A 111 8.46 14.02 -17.62
N LYS A 112 9.30 14.90 -18.17
CA LYS A 112 8.86 15.87 -19.17
C LYS A 112 8.34 15.15 -20.41
N ARG A 113 7.14 15.50 -20.85
CA ARG A 113 6.54 14.95 -22.07
C ARG A 113 7.24 15.53 -23.30
N LYS A 114 7.59 14.64 -24.24
CA LYS A 114 8.13 15.00 -25.55
C LYS A 114 7.21 14.43 -26.62
N LEU A 115 7.17 15.07 -27.79
CA LEU A 115 6.48 14.54 -28.97
C LEU A 115 7.34 13.40 -29.52
N VAL A 116 7.00 12.16 -29.18
CA VAL A 116 7.69 10.93 -29.63
C VAL A 116 6.64 9.86 -29.92
N TRP A 117 7.00 8.91 -30.78
CA TRP A 117 6.18 7.72 -31.01
C TRP A 117 5.90 6.98 -29.69
N GLY A 118 4.68 6.42 -29.58
CA GLY A 118 4.14 5.87 -28.34
C GLY A 118 5.06 4.91 -27.60
N ILE A 119 5.25 3.69 -28.10
CA ILE A 119 6.10 2.67 -27.49
C ILE A 119 7.13 2.24 -28.51
N ARG A 120 8.42 2.34 -28.15
CA ARG A 120 9.53 1.91 -28.99
C ARG A 120 9.79 0.41 -28.81
N LYS A 121 10.44 -0.19 -29.81
CA LYS A 121 10.79 -1.61 -29.78
C LYS A 121 11.67 -1.97 -28.56
N GLU A 122 12.61 -1.10 -28.23
CA GLU A 122 13.51 -1.26 -27.09
C GLU A 122 12.74 -1.19 -25.75
N GLU A 123 11.72 -0.33 -25.67
CA GLU A 123 10.85 -0.27 -24.48
C GLU A 123 10.02 -1.53 -24.33
N ARG A 124 9.47 -2.09 -25.41
CA ARG A 124 8.77 -3.37 -25.42
C ARG A 124 9.60 -4.52 -24.91
N GLU A 125 10.86 -4.61 -25.38
CA GLU A 125 11.79 -5.65 -24.90
C GLU A 125 12.13 -5.46 -23.42
N ALA A 126 12.29 -4.23 -22.95
CA ALA A 126 12.47 -3.95 -21.53
C ALA A 126 11.25 -4.36 -20.70
N TYR A 127 10.04 -4.05 -21.17
CA TYR A 127 8.80 -4.46 -20.50
C TYR A 127 8.62 -5.98 -20.49
N ARG A 128 8.97 -6.68 -21.56
CA ARG A 128 8.96 -8.16 -21.62
C ARG A 128 9.86 -8.75 -20.53
N LYS A 129 11.08 -8.23 -20.38
CA LYS A 129 12.00 -8.67 -19.32
C LYS A 129 11.46 -8.44 -17.92
N LEU A 130 10.83 -7.28 -17.68
CA LEU A 130 10.20 -6.96 -16.41
C LEU A 130 9.00 -7.87 -16.11
N LEU A 131 8.12 -8.11 -17.10
CA LEU A 131 6.97 -8.99 -16.94
C LEU A 131 7.38 -10.44 -16.68
N LYS A 132 8.48 -10.90 -17.28
CA LYS A 132 9.01 -12.24 -17.04
C LYS A 132 9.38 -12.47 -15.57
N THR A 133 9.79 -11.41 -14.83
CA THR A 133 10.07 -11.53 -13.38
C THR A 133 8.83 -11.85 -12.55
N LEU A 134 7.63 -11.63 -13.08
CA LEU A 134 6.38 -11.95 -12.39
C LEU A 134 6.04 -13.44 -12.41
N ASP A 135 6.59 -14.20 -13.36
CA ASP A 135 6.31 -15.63 -13.58
C ASP A 135 4.82 -15.95 -13.76
N LEU A 136 4.14 -15.12 -14.58
CA LEU A 136 2.70 -15.21 -14.85
C LEU A 136 2.34 -15.31 -16.34
N GLY A 137 3.34 -15.49 -17.23
CA GLY A 137 3.18 -15.57 -18.67
C GLY A 137 2.72 -14.26 -19.32
N LEU A 138 2.93 -13.12 -18.65
CA LEU A 138 2.53 -11.81 -19.17
C LEU A 138 3.51 -11.25 -20.19
N GLU A 139 4.75 -11.74 -20.20
CA GLU A 139 5.81 -11.36 -21.15
C GLU A 139 5.44 -11.64 -22.60
N ASP A 140 4.60 -12.63 -22.86
CA ASP A 140 4.14 -12.99 -24.21
C ASP A 140 2.80 -12.33 -24.58
N ARG A 141 2.23 -11.53 -23.67
CA ARG A 141 0.90 -10.95 -23.78
C ARG A 141 0.89 -9.43 -23.76
N LEU A 142 1.96 -8.77 -24.17
CA LEU A 142 2.14 -7.30 -24.12
C LEU A 142 0.98 -6.52 -24.76
N SER A 143 0.43 -7.02 -25.87
CA SER A 143 -0.70 -6.42 -26.58
C SER A 143 -2.07 -6.90 -26.10
N THR A 144 -2.14 -7.58 -24.96
CA THR A 144 -3.42 -7.96 -24.35
C THR A 144 -3.96 -6.77 -23.54
N LYS A 145 -5.24 -6.47 -23.69
CA LYS A 145 -5.91 -5.48 -22.83
C LYS A 145 -5.90 -5.92 -21.38
N VAL A 146 -5.56 -4.99 -20.46
CA VAL A 146 -5.45 -5.28 -19.04
C VAL A 146 -6.76 -5.76 -18.42
N GLY A 147 -7.91 -5.31 -18.98
CA GLY A 147 -9.23 -5.77 -18.57
C GLY A 147 -9.47 -7.29 -18.77
N LEU A 148 -8.70 -7.95 -19.63
CA LEU A 148 -8.80 -9.41 -19.90
C LEU A 148 -7.89 -10.25 -18.99
N LEU A 149 -7.10 -9.64 -18.12
CA LEU A 149 -6.25 -10.35 -17.17
C LEU A 149 -7.07 -10.90 -16.01
N SER A 150 -6.63 -12.03 -15.44
CA SER A 150 -7.16 -12.49 -14.15
C SER A 150 -6.88 -11.48 -13.02
N GLY A 151 -7.63 -11.55 -11.92
CA GLY A 151 -7.43 -10.67 -10.76
C GLY A 151 -5.98 -10.66 -10.27
N GLY A 152 -5.38 -11.85 -10.11
CA GLY A 152 -3.98 -11.98 -9.67
C GLY A 152 -2.96 -11.45 -10.68
N GLN A 153 -3.16 -11.72 -11.97
CA GLN A 153 -2.30 -11.18 -13.03
C GLN A 153 -2.34 -9.64 -13.05
N ARG A 154 -3.54 -9.06 -12.90
CA ARG A 154 -3.72 -7.62 -12.86
C ARG A 154 -3.09 -7.02 -11.60
N GLN A 155 -3.26 -7.68 -10.46
CA GLN A 155 -2.65 -7.23 -9.21
C GLN A 155 -1.12 -7.26 -9.27
N ALA A 156 -0.53 -8.32 -9.80
CA ALA A 156 0.91 -8.42 -10.02
C ALA A 156 1.42 -7.33 -11.00
N LEU A 157 0.67 -7.07 -12.08
CA LEU A 157 0.98 -5.98 -12.99
C LEU A 157 0.92 -4.61 -12.29
N THR A 158 -0.12 -4.38 -11.46
CA THR A 158 -0.26 -3.12 -10.70
C THR A 158 0.91 -2.93 -9.73
N LEU A 159 1.33 -4.00 -9.05
CA LEU A 159 2.50 -3.97 -8.16
C LEU A 159 3.78 -3.64 -8.93
N LEU A 160 4.02 -4.28 -10.08
CA LEU A 160 5.14 -3.97 -10.96
C LEU A 160 5.11 -2.49 -11.41
N MET A 161 3.96 -2.00 -11.82
CA MET A 161 3.77 -0.60 -12.21
C MET A 161 4.06 0.36 -11.04
N ALA A 162 3.57 0.06 -9.82
CA ALA A 162 3.80 0.90 -8.65
C ALA A 162 5.27 1.00 -8.28
N THR A 163 6.07 -0.03 -8.57
CA THR A 163 7.49 -0.13 -8.21
C THR A 163 8.46 0.21 -9.35
N LEU A 164 7.96 0.34 -10.58
CA LEU A 164 8.77 0.54 -11.80
C LEU A 164 9.74 1.73 -11.71
N ASN A 165 9.32 2.84 -11.12
CA ASN A 165 10.13 4.05 -10.96
C ASN A 165 10.83 4.13 -9.58
N ARG A 166 10.95 3.02 -8.85
CA ARG A 166 11.57 2.94 -7.52
C ARG A 166 11.10 4.05 -6.58
N PRO A 167 9.84 3.99 -6.12
CA PRO A 167 9.29 5.01 -5.24
C PRO A 167 10.07 5.08 -3.93
N LYS A 168 10.04 6.24 -3.26
CA LYS A 168 10.58 6.41 -1.91
C LYS A 168 9.75 5.68 -0.87
N LEU A 169 8.44 5.56 -1.11
CA LEU A 169 7.49 4.86 -0.25
C LEU A 169 6.48 4.11 -1.10
N LEU A 170 6.31 2.82 -0.81
CA LEU A 170 5.29 1.96 -1.40
C LEU A 170 4.11 1.84 -0.44
N LEU A 171 2.92 2.13 -0.93
CA LEU A 171 1.67 2.02 -0.19
C LEU A 171 0.83 0.88 -0.77
N LEU A 172 0.53 -0.13 0.05
CA LEU A 172 -0.26 -1.30 -0.31
C LEU A 172 -1.55 -1.31 0.51
N ASP A 173 -2.69 -1.14 -0.16
CA ASP A 173 -4.00 -1.00 0.47
C ASP A 173 -4.81 -2.28 0.26
N GLU A 174 -4.74 -3.23 1.20
CA GLU A 174 -5.46 -4.52 1.18
C GLU A 174 -5.39 -5.22 -0.20
N HIS A 175 -4.22 -5.17 -0.83
CA HIS A 175 -4.01 -5.49 -2.24
C HIS A 175 -4.23 -6.97 -2.61
N THR A 176 -4.50 -7.83 -1.64
CA THR A 176 -4.80 -9.26 -1.85
C THR A 176 -6.24 -9.63 -1.47
N ALA A 177 -7.00 -8.71 -0.87
CA ALA A 177 -8.31 -9.00 -0.29
C ALA A 177 -9.37 -9.49 -1.31
N ALA A 178 -9.25 -9.08 -2.57
CA ALA A 178 -10.18 -9.45 -3.64
C ALA A 178 -9.77 -10.73 -4.40
N LEU A 179 -8.72 -11.43 -3.95
CA LEU A 179 -8.15 -12.61 -4.62
C LEU A 179 -8.52 -13.89 -3.87
N ASP A 180 -8.56 -14.99 -4.60
CA ASP A 180 -8.63 -16.31 -3.97
C ASP A 180 -7.35 -16.60 -3.16
N PRO A 181 -7.41 -17.47 -2.13
CA PRO A 181 -6.30 -17.68 -1.20
C PRO A 181 -4.98 -18.10 -1.87
N LYS A 182 -5.04 -18.95 -2.91
CA LYS A 182 -3.86 -19.42 -3.63
C LYS A 182 -3.19 -18.29 -4.41
N THR A 183 -3.99 -17.47 -5.06
CA THR A 183 -3.51 -16.31 -5.83
C THR A 183 -3.01 -15.22 -4.90
N ALA A 184 -3.69 -14.97 -3.77
CA ALA A 184 -3.26 -14.02 -2.74
C ALA A 184 -1.88 -14.36 -2.20
N ALA A 185 -1.62 -15.64 -1.86
CA ALA A 185 -0.32 -16.10 -1.40
C ALA A 185 0.80 -15.82 -2.42
N LYS A 186 0.56 -16.09 -3.72
CA LYS A 186 1.54 -15.78 -4.78
C LYS A 186 1.82 -14.30 -4.92
N VAL A 187 0.79 -13.44 -4.79
CA VAL A 187 0.95 -12.00 -4.88
C VAL A 187 1.72 -11.47 -3.65
N LEU A 188 1.50 -12.02 -2.46
CA LEU A 188 2.27 -11.68 -1.26
C LEU A 188 3.74 -12.10 -1.38
N GLU A 189 4.01 -13.31 -1.87
CA GLU A 189 5.38 -13.76 -2.17
C GLU A 189 6.09 -12.83 -3.17
N LEU A 190 5.38 -12.44 -4.23
CA LEU A 190 5.89 -11.48 -5.21
C LEU A 190 6.15 -10.10 -4.56
N THR A 191 5.26 -9.66 -3.67
CA THR A 191 5.41 -8.41 -2.91
C THR A 191 6.69 -8.43 -2.08
N ASP A 192 6.90 -9.48 -1.28
CA ASP A 192 8.11 -9.65 -0.46
C ASP A 192 9.37 -9.63 -1.32
N ARG A 193 9.37 -10.36 -2.43
CA ARG A 193 10.51 -10.39 -3.35
C ARG A 193 10.84 -9.00 -3.89
N ILE A 194 9.85 -8.29 -4.44
CA ILE A 194 10.05 -6.96 -5.02
C ILE A 194 10.51 -5.96 -3.97
N VAL A 195 9.89 -5.97 -2.78
CA VAL A 195 10.24 -5.06 -1.68
C VAL A 195 11.68 -5.32 -1.21
N ASN A 196 12.06 -6.57 -0.98
CA ASN A 196 13.38 -6.95 -0.47
C ASN A 196 14.48 -6.70 -1.50
N GLU A 197 14.30 -7.10 -2.77
CA GLU A 197 15.30 -6.90 -3.83
C GLU A 197 15.59 -5.41 -4.08
N ASN A 198 14.56 -4.56 -3.98
CA ASN A 198 14.68 -3.12 -4.21
C ASN A 198 14.86 -2.30 -2.93
N LYS A 199 14.85 -2.93 -1.75
CA LYS A 199 14.92 -2.30 -0.42
C LYS A 199 13.90 -1.16 -0.27
N LEU A 200 12.66 -1.40 -0.69
CA LEU A 200 11.61 -0.39 -0.68
C LEU A 200 11.07 -0.18 0.73
N THR A 201 10.99 1.07 1.15
CA THR A 201 10.20 1.42 2.34
C THR A 201 8.73 1.20 2.01
N THR A 202 8.04 0.37 2.80
CA THR A 202 6.69 -0.11 2.46
C THR A 202 5.74 -0.01 3.64
N LEU A 203 4.53 0.47 3.39
CA LEU A 203 3.41 0.45 4.33
C LEU A 203 2.29 -0.38 3.72
N MET A 204 2.00 -1.54 4.30
CA MET A 204 1.00 -2.49 3.83
C MET A 204 -0.18 -2.59 4.81
N ILE A 205 -1.36 -2.18 4.38
CA ILE A 205 -2.60 -2.45 5.11
C ILE A 205 -3.09 -3.85 4.76
N THR A 206 -3.44 -4.62 5.78
CA THR A 206 -4.13 -5.90 5.64
C THR A 206 -5.16 -6.07 6.76
N HIS A 207 -6.21 -6.83 6.50
CA HIS A 207 -7.15 -7.26 7.52
C HIS A 207 -6.81 -8.69 8.03
N ASN A 208 -5.89 -9.39 7.39
CA ASN A 208 -5.46 -10.72 7.78
C ASN A 208 -4.29 -10.63 8.76
N MET A 209 -4.50 -11.08 10.01
CA MET A 209 -3.47 -11.06 11.05
C MET A 209 -2.30 -11.98 10.73
N ARG A 210 -2.53 -13.12 10.09
CA ARG A 210 -1.46 -14.06 9.70
C ARG A 210 -0.53 -13.43 8.70
N ASP A 211 -1.10 -12.75 7.67
CA ASP A 211 -0.29 -12.04 6.68
C ASP A 211 0.48 -10.88 7.34
N ALA A 212 -0.15 -10.16 8.28
CA ALA A 212 0.51 -9.07 9.00
C ALA A 212 1.72 -9.54 9.82
N ILE A 213 1.63 -10.72 10.44
CA ILE A 213 2.73 -11.35 11.20
C ILE A 213 3.81 -11.86 10.25
N ALA A 214 3.42 -12.55 9.16
CA ALA A 214 4.33 -13.24 8.26
C ALA A 214 5.17 -12.28 7.41
N HIS A 215 4.63 -11.11 7.02
CA HIS A 215 5.25 -10.19 6.08
C HIS A 215 5.81 -8.94 6.76
N GLY A 216 6.94 -8.43 6.23
CA GLY A 216 7.60 -7.23 6.75
C GLY A 216 8.35 -7.42 8.07
N ASN A 217 9.06 -6.37 8.50
CA ASN A 217 9.90 -6.37 9.70
C ASN A 217 9.26 -5.68 10.92
N ARG A 218 8.12 -4.99 10.74
CA ARG A 218 7.40 -4.26 11.80
C ARG A 218 5.89 -4.38 11.59
N LEU A 219 5.14 -4.47 12.67
CA LEU A 219 3.69 -4.52 12.68
C LEU A 219 3.14 -3.42 13.58
N ILE A 220 2.19 -2.67 13.08
CA ILE A 220 1.43 -1.70 13.87
C ILE A 220 -0.06 -2.06 13.87
N MET A 221 -0.72 -1.85 15.00
CA MET A 221 -2.16 -2.00 15.11
C MET A 221 -2.81 -0.65 15.42
N MET A 222 -3.81 -0.30 14.63
CA MET A 222 -4.57 0.94 14.78
C MET A 222 -5.94 0.68 15.41
N HIS A 223 -6.32 1.59 16.31
CA HIS A 223 -7.66 1.65 16.90
C HIS A 223 -8.06 3.11 17.14
N GLU A 224 -9.28 3.47 16.76
CA GLU A 224 -9.87 4.83 16.94
C GLU A 224 -8.92 5.97 16.51
N GLY A 225 -8.25 5.79 15.35
CA GLY A 225 -7.36 6.80 14.77
C GLY A 225 -5.98 6.92 15.44
N ARG A 226 -5.61 5.98 16.32
CA ARG A 226 -4.32 5.94 17.02
C ARG A 226 -3.60 4.63 16.75
N ILE A 227 -2.28 4.63 16.90
CA ILE A 227 -1.48 3.41 16.98
C ILE A 227 -1.50 2.96 18.43
N ILE A 228 -1.96 1.73 18.67
CA ILE A 228 -2.06 1.14 20.01
C ILE A 228 -1.02 0.03 20.25
N ILE A 229 -0.52 -0.59 19.17
CA ILE A 229 0.53 -1.62 19.22
C ILE A 229 1.54 -1.27 18.12
N ASP A 230 2.82 -1.40 18.44
CA ASP A 230 3.94 -1.18 17.55
C ASP A 230 5.06 -2.15 17.92
N VAL A 231 5.22 -3.22 17.14
CA VAL A 231 6.18 -4.30 17.40
C VAL A 231 7.07 -4.54 16.18
N SER A 232 8.34 -4.85 16.40
CA SER A 232 9.32 -5.01 15.34
C SER A 232 10.36 -6.08 15.65
N GLY A 233 11.13 -6.49 14.63
CA GLY A 233 12.28 -7.39 14.78
C GLY A 233 11.91 -8.74 15.39
N GLU A 234 12.68 -9.19 16.38
CA GLU A 234 12.52 -10.50 17.00
C GLU A 234 11.22 -10.63 17.81
N GLU A 235 10.69 -9.54 18.32
CA GLU A 235 9.40 -9.53 19.01
C GLU A 235 8.27 -9.86 18.02
N LYS A 236 8.26 -9.20 16.85
CA LYS A 236 7.28 -9.50 15.79
C LYS A 236 7.34 -10.95 15.32
N LYS A 237 8.54 -11.52 15.16
CA LYS A 237 8.72 -12.90 14.68
C LYS A 237 8.13 -13.96 15.60
N LYS A 238 8.00 -13.66 16.89
CA LYS A 238 7.46 -14.56 17.91
C LYS A 238 5.95 -14.44 18.11
N LEU A 239 5.33 -13.39 17.52
CA LEU A 239 3.91 -13.14 17.68
C LEU A 239 3.07 -14.24 17.05
N THR A 240 2.03 -14.61 17.78
CA THR A 240 0.92 -15.43 17.28
C THR A 240 -0.32 -14.55 17.08
N VAL A 241 -1.32 -15.07 16.37
CA VAL A 241 -2.61 -14.37 16.22
C VAL A 241 -3.26 -14.18 17.59
N GLU A 242 -3.12 -15.16 18.50
CA GLU A 242 -3.66 -15.08 19.86
C GLU A 242 -2.98 -13.97 20.67
N ASP A 243 -1.66 -13.82 20.56
CA ASP A 243 -0.94 -12.74 21.22
C ASP A 243 -1.43 -11.37 20.74
N LEU A 244 -1.63 -11.20 19.43
CA LEU A 244 -2.17 -9.96 18.86
C LEU A 244 -3.57 -9.64 19.37
N LEU A 245 -4.44 -10.63 19.49
CA LEU A 245 -5.78 -10.47 20.05
C LEU A 245 -5.71 -10.05 21.52
N ASN A 246 -4.85 -10.67 22.31
CA ASN A 246 -4.67 -10.35 23.72
C ASN A 246 -4.10 -8.92 23.90
N LEU A 247 -3.08 -8.56 23.12
CA LEU A 247 -2.52 -7.21 23.14
C LEU A 247 -3.57 -6.15 22.77
N PHE A 248 -4.44 -6.46 21.81
CA PHE A 248 -5.52 -5.54 21.45
C PHE A 248 -6.50 -5.33 22.61
N VAL A 249 -6.96 -6.41 23.25
CA VAL A 249 -7.89 -6.31 24.41
C VAL A 249 -7.26 -5.48 25.52
N GLN A 250 -5.99 -5.69 25.82
CA GLN A 250 -5.26 -4.91 26.84
C GLN A 250 -5.15 -3.43 26.47
N ALA A 251 -4.84 -3.10 25.21
CA ALA A 251 -4.61 -1.73 24.76
C ALA A 251 -5.91 -0.94 24.51
N SER A 252 -6.98 -1.59 24.05
CA SER A 252 -8.25 -0.93 23.72
C SER A 252 -9.24 -0.86 24.88
N GLY A 253 -9.07 -1.68 25.92
CA GLY A 253 -9.99 -1.80 27.06
C GLY A 253 -11.38 -2.32 26.67
N LYS A 254 -11.56 -2.84 25.47
CA LYS A 254 -12.82 -3.35 24.92
C LYS A 254 -12.68 -4.82 24.53
N GLU A 255 -13.65 -5.66 24.88
CA GLU A 255 -13.73 -7.01 24.36
C GLU A 255 -14.06 -7.01 22.85
N PHE A 256 -13.32 -7.77 22.09
CA PHE A 256 -13.45 -7.95 20.64
C PHE A 256 -14.68 -8.77 20.24
N ALA A 257 -15.81 -8.65 20.92
CA ALA A 257 -16.94 -9.56 20.71
C ALA A 257 -17.48 -9.57 19.27
N ASN A 258 -17.36 -8.44 18.53
CA ASN A 258 -17.87 -8.34 17.13
C ASN A 258 -16.80 -8.37 16.05
N ASP A 259 -15.52 -8.14 16.37
CA ASP A 259 -14.44 -8.07 15.35
C ASP A 259 -13.65 -9.38 15.19
N ARG A 260 -13.86 -10.37 16.08
CA ARG A 260 -13.23 -11.70 15.97
C ARG A 260 -13.51 -12.40 14.64
N ALA A 261 -14.68 -12.19 14.06
CA ALA A 261 -15.08 -12.77 12.77
C ALA A 261 -14.48 -12.04 11.55
N ILE A 262 -13.96 -10.81 11.75
CA ILE A 262 -13.42 -9.97 10.66
C ILE A 262 -11.88 -10.08 10.60
N LEU A 263 -11.24 -10.48 11.70
CA LEU A 263 -9.79 -10.51 11.84
C LEU A 263 -9.19 -11.93 11.83
N ALA A 264 -10.00 -12.98 11.79
CA ALA A 264 -9.60 -14.38 11.68
C ALA A 264 -9.63 -14.89 10.24
#